data_fd73f7813c3e56eb72898184b716d9f0
#
_entry.id   fd73f7813c3e56eb72898184b716d9f0
#
_cell.length_a   1.000
_cell.length_b   1.000
_cell.length_c   1.000
_cell.angle_alpha   90.00
_cell.angle_beta   90.00
_cell.angle_gamma   90.00
#
_symmetry.space_group_name_H-M   'P 1'
#
loop_
_entity.id
_entity.type
_entity.pdbx_description
1 polymer ?
#
loop_
_entity_poly.entity_id
_entity_poly.type
_entity_poly.pdbx_seq_one_letter_code
_entity_poly.pdbx_strand_id
1 'polypeptide(L)'
;MKKFTYLFFWIILNVFVTKLVLANEASALDITEDDFIIGDENAPITIIEYASMSCSHCANFHTNTLPDLKKEYIDTGKVRMVFRDYPFNYPALLGSMMMRCIPGDVRYDYMNALYQLQNTWVDRDPKVSKKELYKIMQSGGMTKDEFDSCYSNLDNENLILEGVMAAQKEFNIKSTPSFVINGNIVEGNKNIKEFRQIIDKILSE
;
A
#
# COMPACT_ATOMS: atom_id res chain seq x y z
N MET A 1 -4.30 3.27 86.34
CA MET A 1 -3.53 3.97 85.32
C MET A 1 -3.40 3.08 84.10
N LYS A 2 -4.26 3.26 83.04
CA LYS A 2 -4.29 2.42 81.84
C LYS A 2 -3.50 3.13 80.73
N LYS A 3 -2.43 2.51 80.25
CA LYS A 3 -1.65 2.98 79.12
C LYS A 3 -2.40 2.61 77.83
N PHE A 4 -2.81 3.62 77.06
CA PHE A 4 -3.39 3.47 75.76
C PHE A 4 -2.26 3.44 74.71
N THR A 5 -2.09 2.26 74.06
CA THR A 5 -1.10 2.07 72.98
C THR A 5 -1.78 2.32 71.66
N TYR A 6 -1.44 3.44 70.96
CA TYR A 6 -1.95 3.73 69.63
C TYR A 6 -1.16 2.91 68.60
N LEU A 7 -1.83 1.96 67.98
CA LEU A 7 -1.31 1.20 66.86
C LEU A 7 -1.51 2.04 65.58
N PHE A 8 -0.43 2.61 65.06
CA PHE A 8 -0.47 3.32 63.81
C PHE A 8 -0.52 2.31 62.67
N PHE A 9 -1.68 2.15 62.05
CA PHE A 9 -1.88 1.34 60.84
C PHE A 9 -1.38 2.17 59.66
N TRP A 10 -0.21 1.84 59.13
CA TRP A 10 0.29 2.35 57.86
C TRP A 10 -0.43 1.62 56.72
N ILE A 11 -1.43 2.27 56.13
CA ILE A 11 -2.01 1.83 54.86
C ILE A 11 -1.06 2.33 53.76
N ILE A 12 -0.24 1.41 53.27
CA ILE A 12 0.54 1.63 52.03
C ILE A 12 -0.44 1.55 50.85
N LEU A 13 -0.88 2.68 50.37
CA LEU A 13 -1.68 2.81 49.15
C LEU A 13 -0.73 2.54 47.96
N ASN A 14 -0.63 1.29 47.52
CA ASN A 14 0.01 0.95 46.27
C ASN A 14 -0.82 1.52 45.11
N VAL A 15 -0.48 2.71 44.66
CA VAL A 15 -0.99 3.28 43.41
C VAL A 15 -0.32 2.50 42.27
N PHE A 16 -0.99 1.47 41.79
CA PHE A 16 -0.66 0.85 40.52
C PHE A 16 -0.93 1.89 39.42
N VAL A 17 0.10 2.64 39.05
CA VAL A 17 0.10 3.42 37.82
C VAL A 17 0.16 2.40 36.67
N THR A 18 -1.00 1.92 36.25
CA THR A 18 -1.12 1.27 34.95
C THR A 18 -0.76 2.30 33.89
N LYS A 19 0.47 2.22 33.40
CA LYS A 19 0.82 2.88 32.14
C LYS A 19 -0.11 2.29 31.08
N LEU A 20 -1.16 3.03 30.74
CA LEU A 20 -1.95 2.78 29.54
C LEU A 20 -0.98 3.02 28.38
N VAL A 21 -0.38 1.94 27.88
CA VAL A 21 0.32 1.97 26.61
C VAL A 21 -0.81 2.14 25.59
N LEU A 22 -1.05 3.41 25.22
CA LEU A 22 -1.80 3.71 24.02
C LEU A 22 -0.96 3.10 22.90
N ALA A 23 -1.35 1.92 22.43
CA ALA A 23 -0.86 1.41 21.16
C ALA A 23 -1.24 2.49 20.15
N ASN A 24 -0.24 3.23 19.66
CA ASN A 24 -0.44 4.15 18.55
C ASN A 24 -0.78 3.24 17.38
N GLU A 25 -2.06 3.12 17.03
CA GLU A 25 -2.45 2.38 15.83
C GLU A 25 -1.72 3.06 14.67
N ALA A 26 -0.95 2.29 13.91
CA ALA A 26 -0.22 2.80 12.76
C ALA A 26 -1.22 3.47 11.80
N SER A 27 -0.95 4.72 11.45
CA SER A 27 -1.76 5.44 10.47
C SER A 27 -1.55 4.84 9.09
N ALA A 28 -2.58 4.79 8.27
CA ALA A 28 -2.44 4.42 6.87
C ALA A 28 -1.65 5.48 6.05
N LEU A 29 -1.19 6.56 6.67
CA LEU A 29 -0.20 7.50 6.11
C LEU A 29 1.25 7.09 6.41
N ASP A 30 1.48 6.25 7.42
CA ASP A 30 2.83 5.85 7.80
C ASP A 30 3.45 5.00 6.70
N ILE A 31 4.64 5.38 6.28
CA ILE A 31 5.44 4.61 5.32
C ILE A 31 6.10 3.47 6.08
N THR A 32 5.93 2.25 5.59
CA THR A 32 6.46 1.03 6.21
C THR A 32 7.50 0.36 5.30
N GLU A 33 8.24 -0.60 5.85
CA GLU A 33 9.20 -1.40 5.07
C GLU A 33 8.52 -2.29 4.02
N ASP A 34 7.22 -2.55 4.19
CA ASP A 34 6.40 -3.34 3.25
C ASP A 34 5.93 -2.52 2.04
N ASP A 35 6.04 -1.20 2.10
CA ASP A 35 5.60 -0.33 1.00
C ASP A 35 6.55 -0.44 -0.21
N PHE A 36 5.96 -0.49 -1.39
CA PHE A 36 6.71 -0.31 -2.62
C PHE A 36 6.76 1.17 -2.99
N ILE A 37 7.96 1.74 -3.05
CA ILE A 37 8.18 3.18 -3.21
C ILE A 37 9.09 3.45 -4.40
N ILE A 38 8.78 4.49 -5.16
CA ILE A 38 9.69 5.09 -6.15
C ILE A 38 9.85 6.59 -5.88
N GLY A 39 11.02 7.12 -6.19
CA GLY A 39 11.38 8.53 -5.98
C GLY A 39 12.27 8.76 -4.77
N ASP A 40 12.60 10.00 -4.51
CA ASP A 40 13.47 10.42 -3.41
C ASP A 40 12.72 10.33 -2.07
N GLU A 41 13.34 9.73 -1.06
CA GLU A 41 12.75 9.62 0.29
C GLU A 41 12.49 11.00 0.94
N ASN A 42 13.26 12.02 0.54
CA ASN A 42 13.15 13.40 1.00
C ASN A 42 12.26 14.28 0.13
N ALA A 43 11.56 13.70 -0.86
CA ALA A 43 10.66 14.47 -1.72
C ALA A 43 9.59 15.21 -0.90
N PRO A 44 9.32 16.50 -1.18
CA PRO A 44 8.37 17.31 -0.42
C PRO A 44 6.92 16.83 -0.54
N ILE A 45 6.62 16.05 -1.58
CA ILE A 45 5.28 15.52 -1.81
C ILE A 45 5.30 14.00 -1.78
N THR A 46 4.42 13.41 -0.96
CA THR A 46 4.15 11.98 -0.96
C THR A 46 2.79 11.73 -1.61
N ILE A 47 2.77 10.85 -2.60
CA ILE A 47 1.55 10.34 -3.22
C ILE A 47 1.44 8.85 -2.89
N ILE A 48 0.41 8.46 -2.16
CA ILE A 48 0.08 7.05 -1.91
C ILE A 48 -1.04 6.67 -2.88
N GLU A 49 -0.79 5.71 -3.74
CA GLU A 49 -1.80 5.14 -4.61
C GLU A 49 -2.37 3.87 -3.99
N TYR A 50 -3.68 3.82 -3.83
CA TYR A 50 -4.42 2.59 -3.55
C TYR A 50 -4.97 2.04 -4.86
N ALA A 51 -4.44 0.91 -5.30
CA ALA A 51 -4.71 0.35 -6.62
C ALA A 51 -5.07 -1.13 -6.58
N SER A 52 -5.83 -1.55 -7.58
CA SER A 52 -6.19 -2.95 -7.80
C SER A 52 -5.58 -3.44 -9.11
N MET A 53 -4.84 -4.56 -9.05
CA MET A 53 -4.19 -5.15 -10.22
C MET A 53 -5.15 -5.58 -11.33
N SER A 54 -6.46 -5.72 -11.04
CA SER A 54 -7.49 -6.04 -12.03
C SER A 54 -8.35 -4.85 -12.45
N CYS A 55 -8.07 -3.65 -11.93
CA CYS A 55 -8.82 -2.45 -12.25
C CYS A 55 -8.33 -1.80 -13.55
N SER A 56 -9.21 -1.66 -14.55
CA SER A 56 -8.86 -1.03 -15.84
C SER A 56 -8.49 0.45 -15.72
N HIS A 57 -9.05 1.17 -14.74
CA HIS A 57 -8.68 2.56 -14.46
C HIS A 57 -7.28 2.66 -13.85
N CYS A 58 -6.88 1.70 -13.01
CA CYS A 58 -5.50 1.60 -12.53
C CYS A 58 -4.53 1.30 -13.69
N ALA A 59 -4.88 0.33 -14.54
CA ALA A 59 -4.08 0.05 -15.74
C ALA A 59 -3.93 1.30 -16.64
N ASN A 60 -5.01 2.05 -16.82
CA ASN A 60 -4.96 3.30 -17.59
C ASN A 60 -4.04 4.34 -16.94
N PHE A 61 -4.09 4.53 -15.62
CA PHE A 61 -3.19 5.42 -14.91
C PHE A 61 -1.73 4.99 -15.10
N HIS A 62 -1.42 3.72 -14.86
CA HIS A 62 -0.07 3.19 -14.96
C HIS A 62 0.53 3.24 -16.37
N THR A 63 -0.31 3.07 -17.40
CA THR A 63 0.16 3.06 -18.79
C THR A 63 0.22 4.46 -19.43
N ASN A 64 -0.66 5.39 -19.04
CA ASN A 64 -0.83 6.66 -19.74
C ASN A 64 -0.48 7.88 -18.90
N THR A 65 -0.55 7.82 -17.57
CA THR A 65 -0.32 8.98 -16.70
C THR A 65 0.96 8.86 -15.88
N LEU A 66 1.19 7.71 -15.28
CA LEU A 66 2.36 7.48 -14.41
C LEU A 66 3.71 7.70 -15.11
N PRO A 67 3.91 7.34 -16.39
CA PRO A 67 5.18 7.62 -17.08
C PRO A 67 5.53 9.12 -17.14
N ASP A 68 4.55 9.96 -17.43
CA ASP A 68 4.75 11.42 -17.44
C ASP A 68 4.93 11.95 -16.01
N LEU A 69 4.13 11.49 -15.06
CA LEU A 69 4.26 11.83 -13.63
C LEU A 69 5.65 11.47 -13.10
N LYS A 70 6.14 10.29 -13.47
CA LYS A 70 7.47 9.82 -13.09
C LYS A 70 8.55 10.77 -13.65
N LYS A 71 8.52 11.03 -14.95
CA LYS A 71 9.51 11.88 -15.62
C LYS A 71 9.53 13.31 -15.08
N GLU A 72 8.36 13.90 -14.82
CA GLU A 72 8.25 15.32 -14.49
C GLU A 72 8.46 15.63 -13.01
N TYR A 73 8.08 14.70 -12.14
CA TYR A 73 8.04 14.96 -10.70
C TYR A 73 8.79 13.93 -9.85
N ILE A 74 8.71 12.63 -10.17
CA ILE A 74 9.35 11.61 -9.36
C ILE A 74 10.86 11.57 -9.61
N ASP A 75 11.28 11.50 -10.87
CA ASP A 75 12.69 11.47 -11.26
C ASP A 75 13.40 12.81 -10.98
N THR A 76 12.63 13.88 -10.75
CA THR A 76 13.17 15.20 -10.38
C THR A 76 13.21 15.45 -8.87
N GLY A 77 12.87 14.45 -8.05
CA GLY A 77 12.91 14.53 -6.59
C GLY A 77 11.79 15.38 -5.96
N LYS A 78 10.77 15.77 -6.70
CA LYS A 78 9.65 16.58 -6.18
C LYS A 78 8.57 15.73 -5.54
N VAL A 79 8.43 14.50 -6.00
CA VAL A 79 7.40 13.54 -5.55
C VAL A 79 8.06 12.20 -5.26
N ARG A 80 7.68 11.59 -4.14
CA ARG A 80 7.80 10.13 -3.95
C ARG A 80 6.43 9.51 -4.09
N MET A 81 6.38 8.34 -4.70
CA MET A 81 5.15 7.61 -4.90
C MET A 81 5.21 6.26 -4.23
N VAL A 82 4.17 5.96 -3.46
CA VAL A 82 3.96 4.73 -2.70
C VAL A 82 2.83 3.95 -3.34
N PHE A 83 3.04 2.68 -3.64
CA PHE A 83 2.02 1.82 -4.23
C PHE A 83 1.50 0.86 -3.17
N ARG A 84 0.18 0.90 -2.94
CA ARG A 84 -0.53 0.06 -1.99
C ARG A 84 -1.63 -0.74 -2.64
N ASP A 85 -1.68 -2.00 -2.27
CA ASP A 85 -2.66 -2.95 -2.79
C ASP A 85 -4.06 -2.66 -2.26
N TYR A 86 -5.04 -2.63 -3.19
CA TYR A 86 -6.46 -2.53 -2.85
C TYR A 86 -7.29 -3.47 -3.73
N PRO A 87 -7.13 -4.81 -3.58
CA PRO A 87 -7.82 -5.78 -4.41
C PRO A 87 -9.31 -5.88 -4.11
N PHE A 88 -10.16 -5.86 -5.15
CA PHE A 88 -11.61 -6.10 -5.05
C PHE A 88 -12.04 -7.51 -5.41
N ASN A 89 -11.14 -8.32 -5.95
CA ASN A 89 -11.43 -9.66 -6.43
C ASN A 89 -10.18 -10.55 -6.39
N TYR A 90 -10.40 -11.85 -6.62
CA TYR A 90 -9.33 -12.83 -6.56
C TYR A 90 -8.17 -12.56 -7.53
N PRO A 91 -8.38 -12.26 -8.83
CA PRO A 91 -7.27 -11.95 -9.72
C PRO A 91 -6.41 -10.77 -9.21
N ALA A 92 -7.05 -9.73 -8.68
CA ALA A 92 -6.32 -8.60 -8.11
C ALA A 92 -5.48 -9.01 -6.91
N LEU A 93 -6.06 -9.76 -5.96
CA LEU A 93 -5.33 -10.27 -4.80
C LEU A 93 -4.14 -11.13 -5.23
N LEU A 94 -4.35 -12.03 -6.19
CA LEU A 94 -3.28 -12.87 -6.74
C LEU A 94 -2.14 -12.03 -7.36
N GLY A 95 -2.47 -11.02 -8.15
CA GLY A 95 -1.49 -10.07 -8.71
C GLY A 95 -0.71 -9.35 -7.61
N SER A 96 -1.39 -8.84 -6.60
CA SER A 96 -0.79 -8.18 -5.44
C SER A 96 0.16 -9.11 -4.68
N MET A 97 -0.23 -10.35 -4.41
CA MET A 97 0.63 -11.35 -3.77
C MET A 97 1.91 -11.61 -4.58
N MET A 98 1.80 -11.75 -5.91
CA MET A 98 2.97 -11.91 -6.78
C MET A 98 3.89 -10.71 -6.72
N MET A 99 3.35 -9.48 -6.74
CA MET A 99 4.17 -8.26 -6.68
C MET A 99 4.98 -8.16 -5.39
N ARG A 100 4.49 -8.67 -4.27
CA ARG A 100 5.23 -8.68 -2.99
C ARG A 100 6.44 -9.64 -3.01
N CYS A 101 6.45 -10.62 -3.89
CA CYS A 101 7.56 -11.55 -4.05
C CYS A 101 8.63 -11.07 -5.04
N ILE A 102 8.38 -9.99 -5.77
CA ILE A 102 9.34 -9.43 -6.73
C ILE A 102 10.33 -8.51 -6.01
N PRO A 103 11.65 -8.67 -6.24
CA PRO A 103 12.65 -7.75 -5.70
C PRO A 103 12.36 -6.29 -6.04
N GLY A 104 12.69 -5.38 -5.12
CA GLY A 104 12.34 -3.95 -5.23
C GLY A 104 12.90 -3.26 -6.47
N ASP A 105 14.10 -3.64 -6.90
CA ASP A 105 14.82 -3.08 -8.05
C ASP A 105 14.14 -3.34 -9.41
N VAL A 106 13.41 -4.44 -9.53
CA VAL A 106 12.67 -4.80 -10.76
C VAL A 106 11.15 -4.76 -10.60
N ARG A 107 10.65 -4.47 -9.38
CA ARG A 107 9.21 -4.51 -9.08
C ARG A 107 8.40 -3.55 -9.93
N TYR A 108 8.94 -2.36 -10.22
CA TYR A 108 8.28 -1.37 -11.08
C TYR A 108 8.02 -1.90 -12.49
N ASP A 109 8.98 -2.59 -13.07
CA ASP A 109 8.85 -3.16 -14.43
C ASP A 109 7.83 -4.28 -14.47
N TYR A 110 7.82 -5.17 -13.47
CA TYR A 110 6.80 -6.22 -13.35
C TYR A 110 5.40 -5.63 -13.17
N MET A 111 5.25 -4.62 -12.32
CA MET A 111 3.97 -3.94 -12.11
C MET A 111 3.44 -3.33 -13.41
N ASN A 112 4.29 -2.63 -14.15
CA ASN A 112 3.92 -2.08 -15.46
C ASN A 112 3.54 -3.16 -16.46
N ALA A 113 4.29 -4.26 -16.53
CA ALA A 113 3.97 -5.39 -17.39
C ALA A 113 2.62 -6.01 -17.06
N LEU A 114 2.31 -6.19 -15.77
CA LEU A 114 1.01 -6.74 -15.34
C LEU A 114 -0.15 -5.81 -15.72
N TYR A 115 -0.01 -4.49 -15.58
CA TYR A 115 -1.04 -3.55 -15.99
C TYR A 115 -1.19 -3.51 -17.52
N GLN A 116 -0.10 -3.50 -18.29
CA GLN A 116 -0.14 -3.53 -19.75
C GLN A 116 -0.79 -4.82 -20.29
N LEU A 117 -0.51 -5.94 -19.65
CA LEU A 117 -1.03 -7.25 -20.02
C LEU A 117 -2.32 -7.63 -19.28
N GLN A 118 -2.96 -6.69 -18.57
CA GLN A 118 -4.11 -6.96 -17.71
C GLN A 118 -5.19 -7.79 -18.38
N ASN A 119 -5.55 -7.47 -19.62
CA ASN A 119 -6.57 -8.18 -20.38
C ASN A 119 -6.19 -9.63 -20.75
N THR A 120 -4.95 -10.04 -20.58
CA THR A 120 -4.48 -11.40 -20.90
C THR A 120 -4.53 -12.32 -19.68
N TRP A 121 -4.39 -11.77 -18.46
CA TRP A 121 -4.31 -12.60 -17.26
C TRP A 121 -5.47 -12.41 -16.29
N VAL A 122 -6.21 -11.30 -16.36
CA VAL A 122 -7.39 -11.08 -15.52
C VAL A 122 -8.60 -11.78 -16.14
N ASP A 123 -9.07 -12.84 -15.50
CA ASP A 123 -10.24 -13.62 -15.92
C ASP A 123 -11.17 -13.86 -14.72
N ARG A 124 -12.46 -14.17 -15.02
CA ARG A 124 -13.45 -14.55 -13.99
C ARG A 124 -13.17 -15.94 -13.41
N ASP A 125 -12.57 -16.82 -14.20
CA ASP A 125 -12.11 -18.13 -13.71
C ASP A 125 -10.75 -17.96 -13.00
N PRO A 126 -10.68 -18.22 -11.69
CA PRO A 126 -9.43 -18.13 -10.93
C PRO A 126 -8.29 -19.02 -11.48
N LYS A 127 -8.63 -20.15 -12.08
CA LYS A 127 -7.65 -21.07 -12.67
C LYS A 127 -7.01 -20.49 -13.92
N VAL A 128 -7.82 -19.80 -14.74
CA VAL A 128 -7.33 -19.09 -15.93
C VAL A 128 -6.41 -17.96 -15.51
N SER A 129 -6.87 -17.08 -14.58
CA SER A 129 -6.05 -15.99 -14.06
C SER A 129 -4.71 -16.49 -13.50
N LYS A 130 -4.72 -17.51 -12.66
CA LYS A 130 -3.50 -18.09 -12.08
C LYS A 130 -2.55 -18.59 -13.17
N LYS A 131 -3.08 -19.31 -14.16
CA LYS A 131 -2.28 -19.87 -15.26
C LYS A 131 -1.63 -18.80 -16.13
N GLU A 132 -2.42 -17.81 -16.53
CA GLU A 132 -1.91 -16.74 -17.42
C GLU A 132 -0.96 -15.80 -16.67
N LEU A 133 -1.24 -15.49 -15.40
CA LEU A 133 -0.33 -14.73 -14.55
C LEU A 133 1.01 -15.47 -14.40
N TYR A 134 0.99 -16.79 -14.15
CA TYR A 134 2.23 -17.57 -14.07
C TYR A 134 3.08 -17.45 -15.34
N LYS A 135 2.49 -17.48 -16.53
CA LYS A 135 3.24 -17.30 -17.78
C LYS A 135 3.94 -15.94 -17.86
N ILE A 136 3.29 -14.88 -17.40
CA ILE A 136 3.89 -13.55 -17.36
C ILE A 136 5.05 -13.53 -16.37
N MET A 137 4.85 -14.04 -15.15
CA MET A 137 5.90 -14.10 -14.13
C MET A 137 7.08 -14.96 -14.58
N GLN A 138 6.81 -16.08 -15.24
CA GLN A 138 7.83 -16.96 -15.83
C GLN A 138 8.63 -16.26 -16.94
N SER A 139 7.99 -15.44 -17.76
CA SER A 139 8.70 -14.68 -18.81
C SER A 139 9.67 -13.68 -18.22
N GLY A 140 9.40 -13.18 -17.00
CA GLY A 140 10.30 -12.32 -16.24
C GLY A 140 11.35 -13.09 -15.42
N GLY A 141 11.37 -14.43 -15.47
CA GLY A 141 12.38 -15.26 -14.83
C GLY A 141 11.94 -15.99 -13.55
N MET A 142 10.68 -15.78 -13.08
CA MET A 142 10.18 -16.47 -11.90
C MET A 142 10.02 -17.98 -12.18
N THR A 143 10.59 -18.82 -11.36
CA THR A 143 10.43 -20.26 -11.42
C THR A 143 9.04 -20.70 -10.93
N LYS A 144 8.69 -21.96 -11.23
CA LYS A 144 7.41 -22.52 -10.76
C LYS A 144 7.35 -22.63 -9.24
N ASP A 145 8.47 -23.00 -8.62
CA ASP A 145 8.54 -23.16 -7.16
C ASP A 145 8.44 -21.81 -6.45
N GLU A 146 9.07 -20.76 -6.98
CA GLU A 146 8.94 -19.39 -6.47
C GLU A 146 7.49 -18.90 -6.60
N PHE A 147 6.86 -19.13 -7.76
CA PHE A 147 5.46 -18.77 -7.98
C PHE A 147 4.53 -19.48 -7.00
N ASP A 148 4.69 -20.80 -6.82
CA ASP A 148 3.84 -21.57 -5.90
C ASP A 148 4.10 -21.21 -4.43
N SER A 149 5.33 -20.93 -4.07
CA SER A 149 5.67 -20.42 -2.73
C SER A 149 5.01 -19.08 -2.46
N CYS A 150 5.09 -18.15 -3.41
CA CYS A 150 4.46 -16.85 -3.31
C CYS A 150 2.93 -16.95 -3.26
N TYR A 151 2.35 -17.80 -4.09
CA TYR A 151 0.92 -18.07 -4.16
C TYR A 151 0.35 -18.60 -2.84
N SER A 152 1.11 -19.40 -2.10
CA SER A 152 0.70 -20.01 -0.82
C SER A 152 1.14 -19.19 0.41
N ASN A 153 1.70 -18.00 0.21
CA ASN A 153 2.18 -17.15 1.30
C ASN A 153 1.02 -16.41 1.96
N LEU A 154 0.48 -16.99 3.03
CA LEU A 154 -0.63 -16.41 3.79
C LEU A 154 -0.24 -15.13 4.54
N ASP A 155 1.02 -14.93 4.88
CA ASP A 155 1.47 -13.70 5.54
C ASP A 155 1.36 -12.52 4.57
N ASN A 156 1.75 -12.70 3.31
CA ASN A 156 1.56 -11.70 2.27
C ASN A 156 0.08 -11.39 2.02
N GLU A 157 -0.77 -12.42 1.99
CA GLU A 157 -2.22 -12.24 1.86
C GLU A 157 -2.78 -11.42 3.01
N ASN A 158 -2.43 -11.76 4.25
CA ASN A 158 -2.87 -11.06 5.45
C ASN A 158 -2.42 -9.60 5.45
N LEU A 159 -1.15 -9.31 5.13
CA LEU A 159 -0.64 -7.95 5.04
C LEU A 159 -1.41 -7.09 4.02
N ILE A 160 -1.76 -7.67 2.87
CA ILE A 160 -2.59 -6.99 1.86
C ILE A 160 -3.97 -6.65 2.43
N LEU A 161 -4.64 -7.63 3.07
CA LEU A 161 -5.98 -7.45 3.61
C LEU A 161 -6.00 -6.48 4.80
N GLU A 162 -5.00 -6.51 5.66
CA GLU A 162 -4.81 -5.54 6.75
C GLU A 162 -4.63 -4.11 6.20
N GLY A 163 -3.81 -3.94 5.16
CA GLY A 163 -3.65 -2.67 4.46
C GLY A 163 -4.96 -2.14 3.88
N VAL A 164 -5.77 -3.01 3.27
CA VAL A 164 -7.12 -2.65 2.79
C VAL A 164 -8.02 -2.17 3.93
N MET A 165 -8.03 -2.88 5.06
CA MET A 165 -8.84 -2.50 6.23
C MET A 165 -8.40 -1.17 6.83
N ALA A 166 -7.08 -0.93 6.94
CA ALA A 166 -6.53 0.34 7.42
C ALA A 166 -6.92 1.50 6.51
N ALA A 167 -6.75 1.34 5.18
CA ALA A 167 -7.12 2.35 4.20
C ALA A 167 -8.65 2.63 4.19
N GLN A 168 -9.46 1.59 4.33
CA GLN A 168 -10.90 1.74 4.42
C GLN A 168 -11.31 2.49 5.68
N LYS A 169 -10.70 2.19 6.83
CA LYS A 169 -10.98 2.83 8.12
C LYS A 169 -10.60 4.32 8.10
N GLU A 170 -9.43 4.64 7.55
CA GLU A 170 -8.88 6.00 7.61
C GLU A 170 -9.38 6.90 6.48
N PHE A 171 -9.43 6.40 5.25
CA PHE A 171 -9.77 7.20 4.07
C PHE A 171 -11.12 6.88 3.46
N ASN A 172 -11.82 5.82 3.91
CA ASN A 172 -13.09 5.38 3.34
C ASN A 172 -13.02 5.19 1.82
N ILE A 173 -11.95 4.55 1.33
CA ILE A 173 -11.71 4.32 -0.10
C ILE A 173 -12.82 3.45 -0.68
N LYS A 174 -13.46 3.94 -1.76
CA LYS A 174 -14.61 3.29 -2.41
C LYS A 174 -14.31 2.79 -3.81
N SER A 175 -13.24 3.26 -4.40
CA SER A 175 -12.87 2.94 -5.79
C SER A 175 -11.35 2.98 -5.96
N THR A 176 -10.88 2.38 -7.06
CA THR A 176 -9.47 2.44 -7.47
C THR A 176 -9.34 2.98 -8.90
N PRO A 177 -8.25 3.67 -9.21
CA PRO A 177 -7.24 4.14 -8.26
C PRO A 177 -7.78 5.24 -7.34
N SER A 178 -7.30 5.29 -6.10
CA SER A 178 -7.46 6.44 -5.21
C SER A 178 -6.09 6.87 -4.74
N PHE A 179 -5.87 8.18 -4.66
CA PHE A 179 -4.59 8.74 -4.27
C PHE A 179 -4.74 9.52 -2.97
N VAL A 180 -3.75 9.40 -2.08
CA VAL A 180 -3.62 10.28 -0.93
C VAL A 180 -2.37 11.13 -1.16
N ILE A 181 -2.56 12.43 -1.31
CA ILE A 181 -1.49 13.39 -1.62
C ILE A 181 -1.30 14.30 -0.41
N ASN A 182 -0.17 14.13 0.30
CA ASN A 182 0.09 14.82 1.56
C ASN A 182 -1.13 14.80 2.51
N GLY A 183 -1.75 13.62 2.67
CA GLY A 183 -2.91 13.40 3.55
C GLY A 183 -4.28 13.75 2.95
N ASN A 184 -4.35 14.31 1.75
CA ASN A 184 -5.62 14.64 1.09
C ASN A 184 -6.00 13.61 0.04
N ILE A 185 -7.24 13.11 0.13
CA ILE A 185 -7.72 12.09 -0.82
C ILE A 185 -8.11 12.70 -2.18
N VAL A 186 -7.68 12.05 -3.25
CA VAL A 186 -8.03 12.36 -4.65
C VAL A 186 -8.51 11.07 -5.30
N GLU A 187 -9.80 10.96 -5.53
CA GLU A 187 -10.43 9.73 -6.07
C GLU A 187 -10.39 9.66 -7.60
N GLY A 188 -10.26 8.44 -8.10
CA GLY A 188 -10.41 8.08 -9.50
C GLY A 188 -9.18 8.35 -10.36
N ASN A 189 -9.24 7.83 -11.58
CA ASN A 189 -8.17 8.00 -12.56
C ASN A 189 -8.03 9.45 -12.99
N LYS A 190 -6.89 10.06 -12.69
CA LYS A 190 -6.53 11.43 -13.08
C LYS A 190 -5.52 11.38 -14.23
N ASN A 191 -5.66 12.32 -15.15
CA ASN A 191 -4.66 12.52 -16.20
C ASN A 191 -3.50 13.40 -15.70
N ILE A 192 -2.41 13.45 -16.46
CA ILE A 192 -1.21 14.20 -16.06
C ILE A 192 -1.47 15.71 -15.87
N LYS A 193 -2.41 16.31 -16.62
CA LYS A 193 -2.75 17.73 -16.46
C LYS A 193 -3.37 18.00 -15.09
N GLU A 194 -4.22 17.10 -14.61
CA GLU A 194 -4.82 17.20 -13.27
C GLU A 194 -3.76 17.03 -12.18
N PHE A 195 -2.83 16.08 -12.33
CA PHE A 195 -1.72 15.93 -11.40
C PHE A 195 -0.81 17.16 -11.36
N ARG A 196 -0.47 17.73 -12.52
CA ARG A 196 0.30 19.00 -12.57
C ARG A 196 -0.38 20.10 -11.77
N GLN A 197 -1.69 20.30 -11.93
CA GLN A 197 -2.43 21.32 -11.20
C GLN A 197 -2.36 21.13 -9.68
N ILE A 198 -2.46 19.88 -9.21
CA ILE A 198 -2.39 19.55 -7.78
C ILE A 198 -0.97 19.75 -7.24
N ILE A 199 0.01 19.17 -7.93
CA ILE A 199 1.41 19.16 -7.49
C ILE A 199 2.00 20.56 -7.52
N ASP A 200 1.83 21.29 -8.63
CA ASP A 200 2.39 22.65 -8.79
C ASP A 200 1.77 23.61 -7.76
N LYS A 201 0.49 23.44 -7.43
CA LYS A 201 -0.12 24.21 -6.36
C LYS A 201 0.57 23.94 -5.01
N ILE A 202 0.78 22.66 -4.64
CA ILE A 202 1.45 22.32 -3.37
C ILE A 202 2.89 22.85 -3.34
N LEU A 203 3.61 22.79 -4.46
CA LEU A 203 4.99 23.26 -4.55
C LEU A 203 5.11 24.80 -4.49
N SER A 204 4.02 25.53 -4.68
CA SER A 204 3.99 26.99 -4.62
C SER A 204 3.60 27.57 -3.26
N GLU A 205 3.14 26.73 -2.33
CA GLU A 205 2.77 27.09 -0.96
C GLU A 205 3.99 27.05 -0.02
#